data_921de346ca52dc6f3baa682f3844dfd0
#
_entry.id   921de346ca52dc6f3baa682f3844dfd0
#
_cell.length_a   1.000
_cell.length_b   1.000
_cell.length_c   1.000
_cell.angle_alpha   90.00
_cell.angle_beta   90.00
_cell.angle_gamma   90.00
#
_symmetry.space_group_name_H-M   'P 1'
#
loop_
_entity.id
_entity.type
_entity.pdbx_description
1 polymer ?
#
loop_
_entity_poly.entity_id
_entity_poly.type
_entity_poly.pdbx_seq_one_letter_code
_entity_poly.pdbx_strand_id
1 'polypeptide(L)'
;MNKQALNLVTSLVSFRHGDNKHKALPWLMAAMLAFVSLNASASEDEKSPSAHARAMKIDSSVVTEHETKILGKRVKYSATTGTQPVWNSKDEAVATLFYTYYQRTDVKENTERPLIISFNGGPGSASVWMHVAYTGPRILNIDDEGYPVQPYGVQTNPYSILDVADIVFVNPVNTGYSRVLPKADGSMPSQDEQQKMFFGVNADISYLADWVNTFVTRNNRWRSPKYLIGESYGTTRVSGLALELQNRQWMYLNGVVLVSPTDIGIERNGPVKAANRLPYFAAAAWYHNKLEPELQNKDLTELLPEVEDFTINKLIPALAKGGFIGEAEKRDVLKQMARYSGLSETSIAQNNLDVSTAFFWKDLLRDEGKTLGRLDSRYLGIDAKQSGDRPDYWAELTSWLHSFTPAINYYLREELNYKTDIKYNMFGNVHPWDRSNNQTGENLRLAMAQNPYLNVMIQAGYYDGATNYFDAKYTMWQLDQSGNLKDRLSFKGYRS
;
A
#
# COMPACT_ATOMS: atom_id res chain seq x y z
N MET A 1 6.44 -23.31 16.26
CA MET A 1 6.61 -22.11 15.39
C MET A 1 7.40 -22.53 14.15
N ASN A 2 6.77 -22.45 13.00
CA ASN A 2 7.23 -23.14 11.78
C ASN A 2 8.21 -22.24 11.02
N LYS A 3 9.38 -22.76 10.66
CA LYS A 3 10.47 -22.06 9.94
C LYS A 3 10.06 -21.39 8.61
N GLN A 4 8.89 -21.66 8.09
CA GLN A 4 8.36 -21.05 6.85
C GLN A 4 7.82 -19.62 7.03
N ALA A 5 7.41 -19.23 8.22
CA ALA A 5 6.94 -17.87 8.48
C ALA A 5 8.11 -16.85 8.58
N LEU A 6 9.30 -17.34 8.97
CA LEU A 6 10.48 -16.51 9.10
C LEU A 6 11.11 -16.15 7.74
N ASN A 7 10.94 -17.02 6.74
CA ASN A 7 11.49 -16.81 5.40
C ASN A 7 10.69 -15.81 4.53
N LEU A 8 9.41 -15.56 4.85
CA LEU A 8 8.61 -14.57 4.10
C LEU A 8 8.97 -13.13 4.45
N VAL A 9 9.46 -12.89 5.65
CA VAL A 9 9.88 -11.56 6.10
C VAL A 9 11.29 -11.21 5.60
N THR A 10 12.17 -12.21 5.42
CA THR A 10 13.54 -12.01 4.95
C THR A 10 13.67 -11.81 3.44
N SER A 11 12.73 -12.27 2.62
CA SER A 11 12.79 -12.11 1.16
C SER A 11 12.49 -10.69 0.66
N LEU A 12 11.93 -9.83 1.50
CA LEU A 12 11.65 -8.41 1.17
C LEU A 12 12.85 -7.46 1.37
N VAL A 13 14.00 -7.95 1.88
CA VAL A 13 15.11 -7.07 2.30
C VAL A 13 16.46 -7.42 1.65
N SER A 14 16.54 -8.41 0.75
CA SER A 14 17.81 -8.81 0.17
C SER A 14 18.05 -8.18 -1.21
N PHE A 15 18.64 -7.00 -1.24
CA PHE A 15 19.41 -6.50 -2.39
C PHE A 15 20.75 -5.89 -1.96
N ARG A 16 21.80 -6.53 -2.50
CA ARG A 16 23.21 -6.10 -2.67
C ARG A 16 24.20 -6.27 -1.50
N HIS A 17 25.20 -7.09 -1.71
CA HIS A 17 26.53 -6.66 -2.17
C HIS A 17 27.33 -7.87 -2.69
N GLY A 18 28.08 -7.64 -3.75
CA GLY A 18 28.93 -8.58 -4.42
C GLY A 18 30.37 -8.57 -3.95
N ASP A 19 31.08 -9.53 -4.48
CA ASP A 19 32.54 -9.67 -4.65
C ASP A 19 33.44 -9.84 -3.44
N ASN A 20 34.04 -11.01 -3.28
CA ASN A 20 35.43 -11.24 -3.71
C ASN A 20 35.88 -12.70 -3.53
N LYS A 21 36.75 -13.07 -4.46
CA LYS A 21 37.45 -14.31 -4.70
C LYS A 21 38.27 -14.80 -3.52
N HIS A 22 38.33 -16.13 -3.31
CA HIS A 22 39.59 -16.85 -3.23
C HIS A 22 39.42 -18.36 -3.48
N LYS A 23 40.40 -18.89 -4.24
CA LYS A 23 40.56 -20.25 -4.75
C LYS A 23 40.89 -21.26 -3.66
N ALA A 24 40.46 -22.51 -3.81
CA ALA A 24 41.28 -23.68 -3.69
C ALA A 24 40.53 -24.94 -4.18
N LEU A 25 41.14 -25.64 -5.06
CA LEU A 25 40.91 -26.95 -5.72
C LEU A 25 41.61 -28.01 -4.90
N PRO A 26 41.58 -29.30 -5.29
CA PRO A 26 40.50 -30.30 -5.39
C PRO A 26 40.79 -31.58 -4.57
N TRP A 27 39.90 -32.55 -4.55
CA TRP A 27 40.29 -34.00 -4.60
C TRP A 27 39.14 -34.87 -5.10
N LEU A 28 39.50 -35.67 -6.11
CA LEU A 28 38.76 -36.72 -6.78
C LEU A 28 38.33 -37.87 -5.84
N MET A 29 37.20 -38.52 -6.09
CA MET A 29 37.20 -39.96 -6.36
C MET A 29 35.92 -40.38 -7.11
N ALA A 30 36.16 -41.06 -8.21
CA ALA A 30 35.17 -41.69 -9.09
C ALA A 30 34.66 -43.01 -8.48
N ALA A 31 33.36 -43.29 -8.69
CA ALA A 31 32.85 -44.66 -8.72
C ALA A 31 31.80 -44.76 -9.83
N MET A 32 32.17 -45.40 -10.91
CA MET A 32 31.28 -45.94 -11.97
C MET A 32 30.39 -47.03 -11.37
N LEU A 33 29.10 -46.96 -11.63
CA LEU A 33 28.24 -48.13 -11.74
C LEU A 33 27.21 -47.87 -12.84
N ALA A 34 27.38 -48.63 -13.91
CA ALA A 34 26.46 -48.74 -15.03
C ALA A 34 25.12 -49.31 -14.56
N PHE A 35 24.03 -48.64 -14.88
CA PHE A 35 22.72 -49.27 -14.90
C PHE A 35 22.02 -49.02 -16.24
N VAL A 36 21.54 -50.12 -16.73
CA VAL A 36 20.88 -50.42 -17.98
C VAL A 36 19.74 -49.45 -18.25
N SER A 37 19.73 -48.86 -19.43
CA SER A 37 18.63 -48.12 -20.03
C SER A 37 17.41 -49.03 -20.24
N LEU A 38 16.38 -48.86 -19.43
CA LEU A 38 15.01 -49.23 -19.78
C LEU A 38 14.31 -47.96 -20.22
N ASN A 39 14.04 -47.86 -21.53
CA ASN A 39 13.09 -46.90 -22.06
C ASN A 39 11.69 -47.26 -21.56
N ALA A 40 11.28 -46.65 -20.48
CA ALA A 40 9.88 -46.52 -20.16
C ALA A 40 9.42 -45.17 -20.72
N SER A 41 8.64 -45.23 -21.80
CA SER A 41 7.83 -44.11 -22.26
C SER A 41 6.90 -43.74 -21.10
N ALA A 42 7.26 -42.73 -20.33
CA ALA A 42 6.32 -42.12 -19.43
C ALA A 42 5.31 -41.35 -20.30
N SER A 43 4.12 -41.87 -20.42
CA SER A 43 2.96 -41.10 -20.80
C SER A 43 2.88 -39.92 -19.82
N GLU A 44 2.91 -38.70 -20.31
CA GLU A 44 2.53 -37.54 -19.56
C GLU A 44 1.07 -37.74 -19.15
N ASP A 45 0.85 -38.24 -17.94
CA ASP A 45 -0.47 -38.18 -17.30
C ASP A 45 -0.82 -36.72 -17.13
N GLU A 46 -1.72 -36.21 -17.98
CA GLU A 46 -2.48 -35.00 -17.78
C GLU A 46 -3.09 -35.08 -16.38
N LYS A 47 -2.49 -34.40 -15.42
CA LYS A 47 -3.05 -34.27 -14.07
C LYS A 47 -4.31 -33.44 -14.16
N SER A 48 -5.45 -34.09 -14.31
CA SER A 48 -6.74 -33.52 -13.98
C SER A 48 -6.65 -32.80 -12.62
N PRO A 49 -7.32 -31.63 -12.45
CA PRO A 49 -7.36 -30.97 -11.14
C PRO A 49 -7.74 -32.00 -10.08
N SER A 50 -6.97 -32.09 -9.02
CA SER A 50 -7.22 -33.03 -7.93
C SER A 50 -8.69 -32.89 -7.50
N ALA A 51 -9.42 -34.02 -7.42
CA ALA A 51 -10.81 -34.06 -6.96
C ALA A 51 -11.02 -33.43 -5.57
N HIS A 52 -9.95 -33.10 -4.88
CA HIS A 52 -9.88 -32.47 -3.56
C HIS A 52 -9.39 -31.01 -3.62
N ALA A 53 -9.29 -30.38 -4.80
CA ALA A 53 -8.95 -28.97 -4.93
C ALA A 53 -10.09 -28.10 -4.37
N ARG A 54 -9.75 -27.03 -3.64
CA ARG A 54 -10.73 -26.06 -3.14
C ARG A 54 -11.41 -25.39 -4.33
N ALA A 55 -12.73 -25.57 -4.44
CA ALA A 55 -13.51 -24.98 -5.52
C ALA A 55 -13.59 -23.46 -5.37
N MET A 56 -13.35 -22.74 -6.47
CA MET A 56 -13.50 -21.30 -6.56
C MET A 56 -14.64 -20.95 -7.52
N LYS A 57 -15.54 -20.09 -7.08
CA LYS A 57 -16.54 -19.52 -7.98
C LYS A 57 -15.90 -18.38 -8.77
N ILE A 58 -15.97 -18.47 -10.10
CA ILE A 58 -15.36 -17.48 -11.00
C ILE A 58 -16.18 -16.21 -11.06
N ASP A 59 -17.51 -16.35 -11.09
CA ASP A 59 -18.47 -15.25 -11.12
C ASP A 59 -19.57 -15.57 -10.09
N SER A 60 -19.66 -14.75 -9.04
CA SER A 60 -20.62 -14.99 -7.95
C SER A 60 -20.88 -13.72 -7.15
N SER A 61 -22.07 -13.67 -6.57
CA SER A 61 -22.39 -12.62 -5.60
C SER A 61 -23.32 -13.13 -4.51
N VAL A 62 -23.15 -12.59 -3.32
CA VAL A 62 -24.03 -12.72 -2.17
C VAL A 62 -24.42 -11.31 -1.76
N VAL A 63 -25.71 -11.05 -1.60
CA VAL A 63 -26.22 -9.75 -1.15
C VAL A 63 -26.77 -9.90 0.25
N THR A 64 -26.38 -8.99 1.15
CA THR A 64 -26.89 -8.91 2.51
C THR A 64 -27.37 -7.49 2.80
N GLU A 65 -28.45 -7.35 3.56
CA GLU A 65 -29.01 -6.06 3.95
C GLU A 65 -28.59 -5.70 5.36
N HIS A 66 -28.22 -4.45 5.54
CA HIS A 66 -27.64 -3.97 6.79
C HIS A 66 -28.19 -2.59 7.15
N GLU A 67 -27.97 -2.25 8.40
CA GLU A 67 -28.22 -0.94 8.94
C GLU A 67 -27.07 -0.53 9.86
N THR A 68 -26.70 0.73 9.80
CA THR A 68 -25.66 1.31 10.65
C THR A 68 -26.00 2.75 11.05
N LYS A 69 -25.16 3.34 11.89
CA LYS A 69 -25.29 4.74 12.30
C LYS A 69 -24.04 5.50 11.88
N ILE A 70 -24.21 6.50 10.99
CA ILE A 70 -23.12 7.34 10.49
C ILE A 70 -23.42 8.79 10.86
N LEU A 71 -22.46 9.47 11.51
CA LEU A 71 -22.62 10.85 12.02
C LEU A 71 -23.94 11.05 12.80
N GLY A 72 -24.31 10.03 13.59
CA GLY A 72 -25.53 10.04 14.37
C GLY A 72 -26.81 9.68 13.61
N LYS A 73 -26.79 9.56 12.27
CA LYS A 73 -27.95 9.25 11.44
C LYS A 73 -28.01 7.76 11.11
N ARG A 74 -29.22 7.21 11.12
CA ARG A 74 -29.50 5.83 10.68
C ARG A 74 -29.37 5.73 9.18
N VAL A 75 -28.62 4.76 8.69
CA VAL A 75 -28.34 4.50 7.27
C VAL A 75 -28.60 3.04 6.97
N LYS A 76 -29.43 2.75 5.94
CA LYS A 76 -29.64 1.41 5.42
C LYS A 76 -28.79 1.22 4.17
N TYR A 77 -28.20 0.02 4.04
CA TYR A 77 -27.36 -0.31 2.90
C TYR A 77 -27.39 -1.80 2.58
N SER A 78 -27.13 -2.14 1.34
CA SER A 78 -26.82 -3.50 0.91
C SER A 78 -25.30 -3.68 0.80
N ALA A 79 -24.84 -4.89 1.11
CA ALA A 79 -23.48 -5.33 0.86
C ALA A 79 -23.50 -6.47 -0.15
N THR A 80 -22.92 -6.26 -1.33
CA THR A 80 -22.72 -7.27 -2.35
C THR A 80 -21.28 -7.76 -2.27
N THR A 81 -21.09 -9.02 -1.88
CA THR A 81 -19.76 -9.64 -1.76
C THR A 81 -19.65 -10.79 -2.74
N GLY A 82 -18.60 -10.81 -3.56
CA GLY A 82 -18.50 -11.83 -4.59
C GLY A 82 -17.24 -11.75 -5.42
N THR A 83 -17.28 -12.42 -6.56
CA THR A 83 -16.20 -12.49 -7.54
C THR A 83 -16.70 -12.06 -8.92
N GLN A 84 -15.86 -11.34 -9.64
CA GLN A 84 -16.13 -10.96 -11.05
C GLN A 84 -14.89 -11.31 -11.88
N PRO A 85 -15.10 -11.98 -13.05
CA PRO A 85 -14.01 -12.35 -13.94
C PRO A 85 -13.26 -11.15 -14.53
N VAL A 86 -12.00 -11.41 -14.91
CA VAL A 86 -11.21 -10.62 -15.86
C VAL A 86 -11.08 -11.46 -17.12
N TRP A 87 -11.36 -10.89 -18.28
CA TRP A 87 -11.25 -11.55 -19.57
C TRP A 87 -10.03 -11.06 -20.36
N ASN A 88 -9.49 -11.95 -21.16
CA ASN A 88 -8.48 -11.60 -22.16
C ASN A 88 -9.13 -11.09 -23.46
N SER A 89 -8.33 -10.78 -24.47
CA SER A 89 -8.81 -10.30 -25.78
C SER A 89 -9.60 -11.33 -26.61
N LYS A 90 -9.71 -12.56 -26.10
CA LYS A 90 -10.50 -13.64 -26.72
C LYS A 90 -11.78 -13.94 -25.92
N ASP A 91 -12.15 -13.09 -24.98
CA ASP A 91 -13.26 -13.26 -24.05
C ASP A 91 -13.16 -14.52 -23.16
N GLU A 92 -11.92 -15.02 -22.92
CA GLU A 92 -11.66 -16.11 -21.99
C GLU A 92 -11.38 -15.53 -20.60
N ALA A 93 -12.00 -16.09 -19.56
CA ALA A 93 -11.72 -15.67 -18.18
C ALA A 93 -10.33 -16.14 -17.76
N VAL A 94 -9.44 -15.20 -17.42
CA VAL A 94 -8.03 -15.47 -17.06
C VAL A 94 -7.73 -15.24 -15.58
N ALA A 95 -8.58 -14.49 -14.91
CA ALA A 95 -8.54 -14.28 -13.47
C ALA A 95 -9.95 -14.01 -12.94
N THR A 96 -10.13 -14.09 -11.63
CA THR A 96 -11.32 -13.60 -10.98
C THR A 96 -10.95 -12.74 -9.79
N LEU A 97 -11.59 -11.59 -9.67
CA LEU A 97 -11.35 -10.64 -8.60
C LEU A 97 -12.48 -10.66 -7.59
N PHE A 98 -12.09 -10.83 -6.34
CA PHE A 98 -12.99 -10.71 -5.20
C PHE A 98 -13.22 -9.24 -4.87
N TYR A 99 -14.47 -8.88 -4.60
CA TYR A 99 -14.86 -7.53 -4.23
C TYR A 99 -15.93 -7.52 -3.15
N THR A 100 -16.04 -6.39 -2.44
CA THR A 100 -17.17 -6.07 -1.58
C THR A 100 -17.68 -4.68 -1.93
N TYR A 101 -18.94 -4.61 -2.33
CA TYR A 101 -19.61 -3.39 -2.76
C TYR A 101 -20.71 -3.01 -1.78
N TYR A 102 -20.64 -1.79 -1.24
CA TYR A 102 -21.63 -1.22 -0.35
C TYR A 102 -22.42 -0.14 -1.07
N GLN A 103 -23.73 -0.26 -1.02
CA GLN A 103 -24.66 0.65 -1.67
C GLN A 103 -25.76 1.06 -0.68
N ARG A 104 -26.00 2.36 -0.53
CA ARG A 104 -27.13 2.84 0.26
C ARG A 104 -28.45 2.45 -0.40
N THR A 105 -29.41 1.99 0.42
CA THR A 105 -30.77 1.57 -0.01
C THR A 105 -31.85 2.52 0.44
N ASP A 106 -31.56 3.47 1.35
CA ASP A 106 -32.49 4.47 1.87
C ASP A 106 -32.48 5.80 1.09
N VAL A 107 -31.94 5.83 -0.12
CA VAL A 107 -31.86 7.00 -1.00
C VAL A 107 -32.70 6.78 -2.28
N LYS A 108 -33.27 7.89 -2.83
CA LYS A 108 -34.23 7.78 -3.94
C LYS A 108 -33.61 7.43 -5.30
N GLU A 109 -32.36 7.87 -5.57
CA GLU A 109 -31.70 7.72 -6.87
C GLU A 109 -30.26 7.20 -6.71
N ASN A 110 -30.13 5.89 -6.60
CA ASN A 110 -28.83 5.25 -6.40
C ASN A 110 -27.87 5.41 -7.60
N THR A 111 -28.42 5.47 -8.83
CA THR A 111 -27.61 5.54 -10.06
C THR A 111 -26.84 6.84 -10.25
N GLU A 112 -27.26 7.90 -9.58
CA GLU A 112 -26.60 9.22 -9.61
C GLU A 112 -25.74 9.48 -8.38
N ARG A 113 -25.82 8.61 -7.38
CA ARG A 113 -24.99 8.71 -6.18
C ARG A 113 -23.51 8.47 -6.54
N PRO A 114 -22.54 9.19 -5.94
CA PRO A 114 -21.12 8.96 -6.19
C PRO A 114 -20.71 7.52 -5.94
N LEU A 115 -19.84 6.99 -6.80
CA LEU A 115 -19.24 5.67 -6.69
C LEU A 115 -17.74 5.80 -6.46
N ILE A 116 -17.24 5.23 -5.38
CA ILE A 116 -15.81 5.12 -5.08
C ILE A 116 -15.33 3.71 -5.38
N ILE A 117 -14.19 3.59 -6.06
CA ILE A 117 -13.49 2.33 -6.30
C ILE A 117 -12.19 2.38 -5.52
N SER A 118 -12.03 1.45 -4.58
CA SER A 118 -10.98 1.48 -3.55
C SER A 118 -9.99 0.33 -3.70
N PHE A 119 -8.70 0.67 -3.57
CA PHE A 119 -7.58 -0.27 -3.63
C PHE A 119 -6.58 -0.03 -2.50
N ASN A 120 -6.07 -1.10 -1.90
CA ASN A 120 -4.82 -1.05 -1.15
C ASN A 120 -3.61 -1.31 -2.07
N GLY A 121 -2.43 -1.25 -1.48
CA GLY A 121 -1.15 -1.27 -2.17
C GLY A 121 -0.40 -2.59 -2.11
N GLY A 122 0.81 -2.52 -1.73
CA GLY A 122 1.75 -3.64 -1.59
C GLY A 122 2.83 -3.73 -2.67
N PRO A 123 2.57 -4.12 -3.92
CA PRO A 123 1.35 -4.26 -4.73
C PRO A 123 0.46 -5.48 -4.42
N GLY A 124 0.93 -6.45 -3.69
CA GLY A 124 0.21 -7.70 -3.38
C GLY A 124 -0.67 -7.66 -2.13
N SER A 125 -1.05 -6.49 -1.59
CA SER A 125 -1.96 -6.42 -0.46
C SER A 125 -3.41 -6.51 -0.88
N ALA A 126 -4.21 -7.26 -0.11
CA ALA A 126 -5.67 -7.20 -0.19
C ALA A 126 -6.17 -5.80 0.21
N SER A 127 -7.35 -5.41 -0.28
CA SER A 127 -7.97 -4.11 0.05
C SER A 127 -8.59 -4.06 1.47
N VAL A 128 -8.06 -4.85 2.40
CA VAL A 128 -8.57 -5.02 3.75
C VAL A 128 -8.38 -3.78 4.63
N TRP A 129 -7.25 -3.07 4.46
CA TRP A 129 -6.94 -1.90 5.28
C TRP A 129 -7.91 -0.76 5.00
N MET A 130 -8.10 -0.40 3.72
CA MET A 130 -9.10 0.59 3.34
C MET A 130 -10.51 0.15 3.71
N HIS A 131 -10.81 -1.15 3.63
CA HIS A 131 -12.13 -1.70 3.88
C HIS A 131 -12.53 -1.63 5.36
N VAL A 132 -11.70 -2.17 6.27
CA VAL A 132 -12.06 -2.31 7.68
C VAL A 132 -11.18 -1.49 8.63
N ALA A 133 -10.42 -0.50 8.12
CA ALA A 133 -9.75 0.47 8.98
C ALA A 133 -10.27 1.89 8.78
N TYR A 134 -10.72 2.27 7.55
CA TYR A 134 -11.01 3.68 7.27
C TYR A 134 -12.42 3.93 6.73
N THR A 135 -12.76 3.37 5.58
CA THR A 135 -13.86 3.90 4.74
C THR A 135 -15.12 3.05 4.75
N GLY A 136 -15.02 1.77 5.08
CA GLY A 136 -16.16 0.86 5.12
C GLY A 136 -17.18 1.17 6.23
N PRO A 137 -18.37 0.54 6.19
CA PRO A 137 -19.39 0.73 7.22
C PRO A 137 -19.04 0.06 8.56
N ARG A 138 -18.07 -0.85 8.54
CA ARG A 138 -17.52 -1.53 9.70
C ARG A 138 -16.03 -1.28 9.76
N ILE A 139 -15.50 -1.06 10.96
CA ILE A 139 -14.06 -0.92 11.20
C ILE A 139 -13.62 -1.92 12.26
N LEU A 140 -12.32 -2.22 12.28
CA LEU A 140 -11.70 -3.03 13.32
C LEU A 140 -12.04 -2.47 14.71
N ASN A 141 -12.19 -3.34 15.71
CA ASN A 141 -12.28 -2.91 17.09
C ASN A 141 -10.97 -2.26 17.51
N ILE A 142 -11.02 -0.96 17.74
CA ILE A 142 -9.89 -0.12 18.14
C ILE A 142 -10.29 0.70 19.38
N ASP A 143 -9.28 1.08 20.18
CA ASP A 143 -9.43 2.06 21.24
C ASP A 143 -9.45 3.50 20.72
N ASP A 144 -9.52 4.46 21.61
CA ASP A 144 -9.58 5.90 21.28
C ASP A 144 -8.27 6.41 20.62
N GLU A 145 -7.16 5.70 20.78
CA GLU A 145 -5.87 6.01 20.17
C GLU A 145 -5.67 5.30 18.83
N GLY A 146 -6.58 4.38 18.46
CA GLY A 146 -6.54 3.63 17.21
C GLY A 146 -5.82 2.29 17.28
N TYR A 147 -5.50 1.78 18.46
CA TYR A 147 -4.87 0.46 18.62
C TYR A 147 -5.92 -0.67 18.62
N PRO A 148 -5.63 -1.82 17.99
CA PRO A 148 -6.54 -2.96 17.99
C PRO A 148 -6.78 -3.55 19.40
N VAL A 149 -8.05 -3.78 19.72
CA VAL A 149 -8.49 -4.31 21.03
C VAL A 149 -9.05 -5.72 20.88
N GLN A 150 -8.70 -6.61 21.83
CA GLN A 150 -9.23 -7.96 21.89
C GLN A 150 -10.61 -8.02 22.59
N PRO A 151 -11.51 -8.92 22.17
CA PRO A 151 -11.36 -9.87 21.05
C PRO A 151 -11.38 -9.12 19.69
N TYR A 152 -10.49 -9.54 18.78
CA TYR A 152 -10.40 -8.91 17.47
C TYR A 152 -11.66 -9.17 16.64
N GLY A 153 -12.29 -8.11 16.20
CA GLY A 153 -13.52 -8.14 15.42
C GLY A 153 -13.75 -6.79 14.77
N VAL A 154 -14.97 -6.57 14.30
CA VAL A 154 -15.38 -5.31 13.69
C VAL A 154 -16.50 -4.63 14.48
N GLN A 155 -16.49 -3.30 14.44
CA GLN A 155 -17.51 -2.45 15.03
C GLN A 155 -18.09 -1.50 13.99
N THR A 156 -19.16 -0.78 14.34
CA THR A 156 -19.73 0.26 13.49
C THR A 156 -18.71 1.36 13.25
N ASN A 157 -18.56 1.77 11.99
CA ASN A 157 -17.80 2.96 11.63
C ASN A 157 -18.70 4.20 11.62
N PRO A 158 -18.62 5.10 12.63
CA PRO A 158 -19.46 6.29 12.69
C PRO A 158 -19.08 7.34 11.64
N TYR A 159 -17.95 7.17 10.94
CA TYR A 159 -17.41 8.07 9.92
C TYR A 159 -17.29 7.41 8.55
N SER A 160 -18.04 6.35 8.29
CA SER A 160 -18.01 5.66 7.00
C SER A 160 -18.29 6.61 5.84
N ILE A 161 -17.54 6.42 4.74
CA ILE A 161 -17.74 7.15 3.49
C ILE A 161 -19.13 6.91 2.88
N LEU A 162 -19.82 5.89 3.34
CA LEU A 162 -21.17 5.55 2.89
C LEU A 162 -22.19 6.66 3.18
N ASP A 163 -21.86 7.64 4.03
CA ASP A 163 -22.68 8.85 4.17
C ASP A 163 -22.82 9.63 2.85
N VAL A 164 -21.75 9.74 2.08
CA VAL A 164 -21.68 10.59 0.87
C VAL A 164 -21.57 9.82 -0.44
N ALA A 165 -21.08 8.58 -0.44
CA ALA A 165 -20.83 7.78 -1.63
C ALA A 165 -21.07 6.29 -1.38
N ASP A 166 -21.38 5.55 -2.46
CA ASP A 166 -21.28 4.10 -2.45
C ASP A 166 -19.81 3.70 -2.73
N ILE A 167 -19.38 2.55 -2.25
CA ILE A 167 -17.97 2.17 -2.34
C ILE A 167 -17.80 0.68 -2.65
N VAL A 168 -16.87 0.37 -3.56
CA VAL A 168 -16.41 -0.99 -3.82
C VAL A 168 -14.95 -1.16 -3.47
N PHE A 169 -14.65 -2.17 -2.65
CA PHE A 169 -13.29 -2.61 -2.30
C PHE A 169 -12.91 -3.76 -3.22
N VAL A 170 -11.90 -3.54 -4.05
CA VAL A 170 -11.44 -4.51 -5.05
C VAL A 170 -10.13 -5.12 -4.60
N ASN A 171 -10.07 -6.44 -4.58
CA ASN A 171 -8.83 -7.16 -4.31
C ASN A 171 -8.16 -7.49 -5.65
N PRO A 172 -6.98 -6.92 -5.97
CA PRO A 172 -6.23 -7.27 -7.17
C PRO A 172 -5.89 -8.76 -7.24
N VAL A 173 -5.48 -9.23 -8.42
CA VAL A 173 -5.16 -10.66 -8.66
C VAL A 173 -4.22 -11.20 -7.57
N ASN A 174 -4.49 -12.42 -7.10
CA ASN A 174 -3.82 -13.16 -6.02
C ASN A 174 -3.97 -12.56 -4.61
N THR A 175 -4.65 -11.43 -4.42
CA THR A 175 -4.92 -10.87 -3.09
C THR A 175 -6.33 -11.26 -2.60
N GLY A 176 -6.57 -11.21 -1.30
CA GLY A 176 -7.84 -11.64 -0.73
C GLY A 176 -8.25 -13.02 -1.24
N TYR A 177 -9.46 -13.12 -1.80
CA TYR A 177 -9.93 -14.33 -2.48
C TYR A 177 -9.73 -14.29 -4.00
N SER A 178 -9.13 -13.24 -4.57
CA SER A 178 -8.84 -13.14 -6.00
C SER A 178 -7.78 -14.14 -6.44
N ARG A 179 -7.94 -14.76 -7.61
CA ARG A 179 -6.99 -15.77 -8.13
C ARG A 179 -6.84 -15.67 -9.65
N VAL A 180 -5.67 -16.01 -10.13
CA VAL A 180 -5.45 -16.40 -11.53
C VAL A 180 -6.22 -17.69 -11.80
N LEU A 181 -6.79 -17.83 -12.99
CA LEU A 181 -7.52 -19.01 -13.40
C LEU A 181 -6.64 -19.95 -14.23
N PRO A 182 -6.94 -21.27 -14.22
CA PRO A 182 -6.35 -22.20 -15.15
C PRO A 182 -6.68 -21.85 -16.60
N LYS A 183 -5.82 -22.23 -17.54
CA LYS A 183 -6.08 -22.19 -18.97
C LYS A 183 -7.19 -23.21 -19.34
N ALA A 184 -7.65 -23.19 -20.59
CA ALA A 184 -8.65 -24.11 -21.09
C ALA A 184 -8.23 -25.59 -21.00
N ASP A 185 -6.93 -25.88 -21.05
CA ASP A 185 -6.35 -27.20 -20.87
C ASP A 185 -6.21 -27.64 -19.41
N GLY A 186 -6.65 -26.81 -18.45
CA GLY A 186 -6.54 -27.07 -17.01
C GLY A 186 -5.20 -26.70 -16.40
N SER A 187 -4.18 -26.35 -17.18
CA SER A 187 -2.87 -25.94 -16.67
C SER A 187 -2.89 -24.53 -16.11
N MET A 188 -2.09 -24.27 -15.08
CA MET A 188 -1.90 -22.89 -14.60
C MET A 188 -0.96 -22.12 -15.53
N PRO A 189 -1.24 -20.84 -15.81
CA PRO A 189 -0.28 -19.99 -16.51
C PRO A 189 1.08 -19.98 -15.77
N SER A 190 2.18 -20.01 -16.53
CA SER A 190 3.52 -19.91 -15.99
C SER A 190 3.71 -18.58 -15.24
N GLN A 191 4.76 -18.48 -14.43
CA GLN A 191 5.05 -17.24 -13.69
C GLN A 191 5.27 -16.04 -14.64
N ASP A 192 5.95 -16.26 -15.78
CA ASP A 192 6.18 -15.22 -16.79
C ASP A 192 4.88 -14.78 -17.46
N GLU A 193 3.96 -15.72 -17.74
CA GLU A 193 2.64 -15.38 -18.28
C GLU A 193 1.82 -14.59 -17.27
N GLN A 194 1.81 -15.01 -16.00
CA GLN A 194 1.13 -14.27 -14.94
C GLN A 194 1.71 -12.86 -14.76
N GLN A 195 3.04 -12.72 -14.81
CA GLN A 195 3.70 -11.42 -14.74
C GLN A 195 3.26 -10.50 -15.87
N LYS A 196 3.29 -10.99 -17.11
CA LYS A 196 2.86 -10.21 -18.29
C LYS A 196 1.40 -9.79 -18.24
N MET A 197 0.53 -10.62 -17.68
CA MET A 197 -0.90 -10.35 -17.62
C MET A 197 -1.29 -9.46 -16.43
N PHE A 198 -0.59 -9.58 -15.28
CA PHE A 198 -1.11 -9.05 -14.01
C PHE A 198 -0.07 -8.34 -13.14
N PHE A 199 1.23 -8.77 -13.16
CA PHE A 199 2.19 -8.41 -12.12
C PHE A 199 3.22 -7.39 -12.61
N GLY A 200 2.74 -6.21 -12.90
CA GLY A 200 3.52 -5.04 -13.28
C GLY A 200 2.66 -3.80 -13.29
N VAL A 201 3.27 -2.61 -13.27
CA VAL A 201 2.54 -1.34 -13.21
C VAL A 201 1.49 -1.24 -14.33
N ASN A 202 1.90 -1.45 -15.57
CA ASN A 202 1.01 -1.28 -16.72
C ASN A 202 0.02 -2.44 -16.88
N ALA A 203 0.44 -3.67 -16.58
CA ALA A 203 -0.43 -4.84 -16.61
C ALA A 203 -1.55 -4.72 -15.57
N ASP A 204 -1.20 -4.31 -14.34
CA ASP A 204 -2.13 -4.08 -13.23
C ASP A 204 -3.19 -3.02 -13.59
N ILE A 205 -2.78 -1.91 -14.17
CA ILE A 205 -3.67 -0.83 -14.63
C ILE A 205 -4.61 -1.33 -15.73
N SER A 206 -4.09 -2.06 -16.71
CA SER A 206 -4.86 -2.50 -17.88
C SER A 206 -6.00 -3.43 -17.50
N TYR A 207 -5.73 -4.54 -16.78
CA TYR A 207 -6.81 -5.47 -16.43
C TYR A 207 -7.80 -4.88 -15.42
N LEU A 208 -7.32 -4.00 -14.52
CA LEU A 208 -8.21 -3.33 -13.58
C LEU A 208 -9.14 -2.32 -14.27
N ALA A 209 -8.68 -1.65 -15.31
CA ALA A 209 -9.56 -0.76 -16.10
C ALA A 209 -10.70 -1.53 -16.78
N ASP A 210 -10.40 -2.69 -17.37
CA ASP A 210 -11.42 -3.57 -17.98
C ASP A 210 -12.40 -4.12 -16.91
N TRP A 211 -11.86 -4.50 -15.75
CA TRP A 211 -12.70 -4.95 -14.63
C TRP A 211 -13.63 -3.83 -14.13
N VAL A 212 -13.13 -2.60 -13.99
CA VAL A 212 -13.92 -1.43 -13.56
C VAL A 212 -15.02 -1.13 -14.57
N ASN A 213 -14.74 -1.18 -15.88
CA ASN A 213 -15.73 -0.97 -16.91
C ASN A 213 -16.89 -1.99 -16.78
N THR A 214 -16.55 -3.27 -16.64
CA THR A 214 -17.53 -4.34 -16.45
C THR A 214 -18.33 -4.14 -15.15
N PHE A 215 -17.68 -3.78 -14.05
CA PHE A 215 -18.34 -3.52 -12.77
C PHE A 215 -19.34 -2.37 -12.86
N VAL A 216 -18.95 -1.26 -13.46
CA VAL A 216 -19.79 -0.08 -13.66
C VAL A 216 -21.00 -0.42 -14.54
N THR A 217 -20.81 -1.23 -15.58
CA THR A 217 -21.86 -1.69 -16.48
C THR A 217 -22.85 -2.62 -15.76
N ARG A 218 -22.36 -3.67 -15.09
CA ARG A 218 -23.18 -4.65 -14.38
C ARG A 218 -24.04 -4.03 -13.27
N ASN A 219 -23.50 -3.00 -12.60
CA ASN A 219 -24.17 -2.34 -11.48
C ASN A 219 -24.97 -1.07 -11.91
N ASN A 220 -25.08 -0.80 -13.23
CA ASN A 220 -25.80 0.38 -13.77
C ASN A 220 -25.29 1.71 -13.18
N ARG A 221 -23.94 1.87 -13.08
CA ARG A 221 -23.30 3.04 -12.44
C ARG A 221 -22.64 4.02 -13.43
N TRP A 222 -23.01 3.96 -14.72
CA TRP A 222 -22.47 4.88 -15.73
C TRP A 222 -22.81 6.34 -15.45
N ARG A 223 -23.97 6.64 -14.89
CA ARG A 223 -24.40 8.01 -14.55
C ARG A 223 -23.80 8.52 -13.24
N SER A 224 -23.24 7.66 -12.40
CA SER A 224 -22.63 8.05 -11.13
C SER A 224 -21.38 8.90 -11.35
N PRO A 225 -21.18 10.00 -10.60
CA PRO A 225 -19.86 10.59 -10.42
C PRO A 225 -18.89 9.52 -9.87
N LYS A 226 -17.70 9.41 -10.46
CA LYS A 226 -16.76 8.33 -10.15
C LYS A 226 -15.49 8.85 -9.52
N TYR A 227 -15.07 8.15 -8.47
CA TYR A 227 -13.86 8.47 -7.70
C TYR A 227 -13.01 7.21 -7.55
N LEU A 228 -11.69 7.39 -7.59
CA LEU A 228 -10.74 6.35 -7.23
C LEU A 228 -10.07 6.73 -5.89
N ILE A 229 -9.87 5.73 -5.04
CA ILE A 229 -9.05 5.89 -3.85
C ILE A 229 -8.02 4.76 -3.78
N GLY A 230 -6.77 5.12 -3.60
CA GLY A 230 -5.66 4.18 -3.46
C GLY A 230 -4.80 4.50 -2.26
N GLU A 231 -4.37 3.47 -1.54
CA GLU A 231 -3.45 3.59 -0.41
C GLU A 231 -2.12 2.93 -0.78
N SER A 232 -0.99 3.56 -0.37
CA SER A 232 0.36 3.04 -0.62
C SER A 232 0.60 2.79 -2.12
N TYR A 233 1.04 1.60 -2.55
CA TYR A 233 1.12 1.24 -3.98
C TYR A 233 -0.23 1.39 -4.73
N GLY A 234 -1.36 1.33 -4.03
CA GLY A 234 -2.68 1.65 -4.60
C GLY A 234 -2.75 3.04 -5.22
N THR A 235 -1.91 3.98 -4.79
CA THR A 235 -1.80 5.32 -5.38
C THR A 235 -1.20 5.27 -6.79
N THR A 236 -0.21 4.40 -7.03
CA THR A 236 0.31 4.10 -8.37
C THR A 236 -0.79 3.54 -9.28
N ARG A 237 -1.61 2.59 -8.76
CA ARG A 237 -2.78 2.04 -9.48
C ARG A 237 -3.75 3.13 -9.91
N VAL A 238 -4.27 3.88 -8.94
CA VAL A 238 -5.33 4.86 -9.24
C VAL A 238 -4.85 6.03 -10.07
N SER A 239 -3.57 6.39 -9.96
CA SER A 239 -2.95 7.40 -10.82
C SER A 239 -2.89 6.95 -12.29
N GLY A 240 -2.49 5.70 -12.54
CA GLY A 240 -2.48 5.13 -13.89
C GLY A 240 -3.90 4.87 -14.42
N LEU A 241 -4.78 4.33 -13.57
CA LEU A 241 -6.18 4.08 -13.91
C LEU A 241 -6.92 5.36 -14.32
N ALA A 242 -6.56 6.52 -13.79
CA ALA A 242 -7.21 7.78 -14.13
C ALA A 242 -7.15 8.06 -15.64
N LEU A 243 -5.99 7.88 -16.27
CA LEU A 243 -5.82 8.08 -17.72
C LEU A 243 -6.36 6.90 -18.52
N GLU A 244 -6.12 5.67 -18.05
CA GLU A 244 -6.54 4.45 -18.75
C GLU A 244 -8.07 4.37 -18.88
N LEU A 245 -8.81 4.64 -17.81
CA LEU A 245 -10.27 4.69 -17.83
C LEU A 245 -10.79 5.78 -18.76
N GLN A 246 -10.15 6.95 -18.75
CA GLN A 246 -10.54 8.06 -19.60
C GLN A 246 -10.30 7.79 -21.09
N ASN A 247 -9.11 7.28 -21.46
CA ASN A 247 -8.69 7.18 -22.85
C ASN A 247 -9.10 5.87 -23.54
N ARG A 248 -9.24 4.76 -22.75
CA ARG A 248 -9.61 3.45 -23.32
C ARG A 248 -11.03 3.02 -22.99
N GLN A 249 -11.55 3.45 -21.85
CA GLN A 249 -12.91 3.09 -21.42
C GLN A 249 -13.92 4.24 -21.57
N TRP A 250 -13.46 5.40 -22.02
CA TRP A 250 -14.26 6.63 -22.21
C TRP A 250 -15.05 7.02 -20.95
N MET A 251 -14.41 6.77 -19.81
CA MET A 251 -14.98 6.97 -18.48
C MET A 251 -14.27 8.11 -17.75
N TYR A 252 -14.91 9.25 -17.61
CA TYR A 252 -14.41 10.37 -16.82
C TYR A 252 -14.53 10.09 -15.32
N LEU A 253 -13.52 10.54 -14.58
CA LEU A 253 -13.49 10.57 -13.13
C LEU A 253 -13.75 11.99 -12.61
N ASN A 254 -14.33 12.09 -11.42
CA ASN A 254 -14.54 13.35 -10.71
C ASN A 254 -13.47 13.59 -9.64
N GLY A 255 -12.82 12.56 -9.15
CA GLY A 255 -11.74 12.70 -8.20
C GLY A 255 -10.86 11.46 -8.05
N VAL A 256 -9.62 11.69 -7.65
CA VAL A 256 -8.65 10.67 -7.24
C VAL A 256 -8.11 11.05 -5.87
N VAL A 257 -8.17 10.10 -4.93
CA VAL A 257 -7.60 10.25 -3.59
C VAL A 257 -6.39 9.35 -3.44
N LEU A 258 -5.24 9.95 -3.15
CA LEU A 258 -3.97 9.28 -2.93
C LEU A 258 -3.67 9.25 -1.43
N VAL A 259 -3.78 8.09 -0.81
CA VAL A 259 -3.53 7.91 0.63
C VAL A 259 -2.13 7.35 0.83
N SER A 260 -1.28 8.06 1.56
CA SER A 260 0.13 7.68 1.81
C SER A 260 0.84 7.25 0.54
N PRO A 261 0.99 8.16 -0.47
CA PRO A 261 1.42 7.80 -1.81
C PRO A 261 2.86 7.29 -1.85
N THR A 262 3.03 6.22 -2.62
CA THR A 262 4.34 5.70 -3.02
C THR A 262 4.89 6.45 -4.22
N ASP A 263 5.91 5.89 -4.85
CA ASP A 263 6.46 6.39 -6.09
C ASP A 263 5.45 6.22 -7.24
N ILE A 264 5.07 7.35 -7.83
CA ILE A 264 4.22 7.42 -9.04
C ILE A 264 5.02 7.86 -10.28
N GLY A 265 6.33 7.63 -10.29
CA GLY A 265 7.23 8.05 -11.38
C GLY A 265 7.73 9.49 -11.24
N ILE A 266 7.51 10.15 -10.11
CA ILE A 266 8.06 11.47 -9.79
C ILE A 266 9.39 11.27 -9.05
N GLU A 267 10.48 11.76 -9.64
CA GLU A 267 11.81 11.56 -9.07
C GLU A 267 12.01 12.27 -7.74
N ARG A 268 12.53 11.51 -6.77
CA ARG A 268 12.91 11.97 -5.43
C ARG A 268 14.23 11.29 -5.05
N ASN A 269 15.31 11.70 -5.70
CA ASN A 269 16.62 11.07 -5.55
C ASN A 269 17.60 11.96 -4.80
N GLY A 270 18.70 11.37 -4.32
CA GLY A 270 19.80 12.07 -3.70
C GLY A 270 19.39 12.98 -2.53
N PRO A 271 19.81 14.24 -2.51
CA PRO A 271 19.58 15.19 -1.42
C PRO A 271 18.10 15.40 -1.06
N VAL A 272 17.22 15.41 -2.06
CA VAL A 272 15.77 15.57 -1.84
C VAL A 272 15.20 14.38 -1.05
N LYS A 273 15.55 13.15 -1.45
CA LYS A 273 15.11 11.95 -0.75
C LYS A 273 15.63 11.87 0.68
N ALA A 274 16.86 12.29 0.90
CA ALA A 274 17.47 12.29 2.23
C ALA A 274 16.81 13.35 3.13
N ALA A 275 16.64 14.56 2.64
CA ALA A 275 16.08 15.68 3.39
C ALA A 275 14.60 15.51 3.73
N ASN A 276 13.79 15.00 2.82
CA ASN A 276 12.34 14.86 2.99
C ASN A 276 11.92 13.94 4.16
N ARG A 277 12.87 13.19 4.73
CA ARG A 277 12.62 12.38 5.93
C ARG A 277 12.54 13.20 7.21
N LEU A 278 13.20 14.37 7.26
CA LEU A 278 13.34 15.16 8.49
C LEU A 278 11.98 15.62 9.08
N PRO A 279 11.01 16.11 8.30
CA PRO A 279 9.71 16.47 8.85
C PRO A 279 8.96 15.28 9.49
N TYR A 280 9.11 14.07 8.93
CA TYR A 280 8.60 12.85 9.55
C TYR A 280 9.35 12.52 10.84
N PHE A 281 10.69 12.64 10.87
CA PHE A 281 11.48 12.44 12.09
C PHE A 281 11.02 13.37 13.20
N ALA A 282 10.76 14.64 12.86
CA ALA A 282 10.24 15.62 13.82
C ALA A 282 8.87 15.23 14.38
N ALA A 283 7.98 14.75 13.54
CA ALA A 283 6.66 14.29 13.98
C ALA A 283 6.77 13.09 14.95
N ALA A 284 7.57 12.10 14.61
CA ALA A 284 7.79 10.93 15.45
C ALA A 284 8.50 11.28 16.77
N ALA A 285 9.54 12.11 16.73
CA ALA A 285 10.25 12.58 17.91
C ALA A 285 9.34 13.40 18.84
N TRP A 286 8.47 14.25 18.25
CA TRP A 286 7.46 14.99 18.99
C TRP A 286 6.48 14.05 19.73
N TYR A 287 5.96 13.02 19.06
CA TYR A 287 5.06 12.05 19.68
C TYR A 287 5.71 11.31 20.86
N HIS A 288 6.99 10.98 20.74
CA HIS A 288 7.74 10.26 21.77
C HIS A 288 8.41 11.16 22.82
N ASN A 289 8.09 12.46 22.84
CA ASN A 289 8.65 13.41 23.80
C ASN A 289 10.20 13.48 23.77
N LYS A 290 10.79 13.45 22.57
CA LYS A 290 12.26 13.49 22.36
C LYS A 290 12.78 14.84 21.87
N LEU A 291 11.92 15.85 21.75
CA LEU A 291 12.32 17.18 21.35
C LEU A 291 12.64 18.06 22.58
N GLU A 292 13.40 19.13 22.35
CA GLU A 292 13.63 20.16 23.37
C GLU A 292 12.30 20.81 23.77
N PRO A 293 12.15 21.29 25.03
CA PRO A 293 10.89 21.84 25.56
C PRO A 293 10.24 22.91 24.68
N GLU A 294 11.07 23.77 24.05
CA GLU A 294 10.60 24.82 23.15
C GLU A 294 9.82 24.26 21.94
N LEU A 295 10.28 23.16 21.35
CA LEU A 295 9.61 22.51 20.22
C LEU A 295 8.53 21.53 20.68
N GLN A 296 8.78 20.84 21.79
CA GLN A 296 7.85 19.86 22.34
C GLN A 296 6.50 20.49 22.76
N ASN A 297 6.52 21.72 23.22
CA ASN A 297 5.33 22.44 23.66
C ASN A 297 4.51 23.06 22.50
N LYS A 298 5.04 23.09 21.29
CA LYS A 298 4.27 23.52 20.11
C LYS A 298 3.26 22.46 19.70
N ASP A 299 2.13 22.88 19.15
CA ASP A 299 1.26 21.96 18.42
C ASP A 299 2.02 21.41 17.19
N LEU A 300 1.82 20.12 16.89
CA LEU A 300 2.49 19.47 15.76
C LEU A 300 2.26 20.22 14.43
N THR A 301 1.06 20.79 14.23
CA THR A 301 0.72 21.55 13.02
C THR A 301 1.38 22.93 12.96
N GLU A 302 1.94 23.41 14.06
CA GLU A 302 2.77 24.63 14.13
C GLU A 302 4.26 24.31 13.97
N LEU A 303 4.70 23.17 14.52
CA LEU A 303 6.07 22.70 14.41
C LEU A 303 6.46 22.30 12.98
N LEU A 304 5.60 21.50 12.32
CA LEU A 304 5.96 20.91 11.03
C LEU A 304 6.27 21.94 9.92
N PRO A 305 5.56 23.06 9.77
CA PRO A 305 5.91 24.10 8.80
C PRO A 305 7.33 24.67 9.00
N GLU A 306 7.80 24.83 10.24
CA GLU A 306 9.15 25.27 10.53
C GLU A 306 10.20 24.27 10.06
N VAL A 307 9.96 22.97 10.30
CA VAL A 307 10.85 21.89 9.87
C VAL A 307 10.84 21.73 8.35
N GLU A 308 9.70 21.89 7.71
CA GLU A 308 9.55 21.88 6.25
C GLU A 308 10.35 23.01 5.59
N ASP A 309 10.26 24.23 6.15
CA ASP A 309 11.02 25.40 5.68
C ASP A 309 12.52 25.13 5.77
N PHE A 310 13.01 24.67 6.94
CA PHE A 310 14.39 24.27 7.10
C PHE A 310 14.80 23.19 6.11
N THR A 311 13.96 22.19 5.89
CA THR A 311 14.21 21.09 4.96
C THR A 311 14.46 21.60 3.54
N ILE A 312 13.58 22.46 3.03
CA ILE A 312 13.67 22.98 1.66
C ILE A 312 14.79 23.99 1.51
N ASN A 313 14.92 24.95 2.44
CA ASN A 313 15.75 26.13 2.26
C ASN A 313 17.18 25.96 2.81
N LYS A 314 17.42 24.94 3.67
CA LYS A 314 18.73 24.73 4.31
C LYS A 314 19.26 23.32 4.10
N LEU A 315 18.47 22.28 4.41
CA LEU A 315 18.96 20.90 4.40
C LEU A 315 19.22 20.38 2.99
N ILE A 316 18.27 20.55 2.04
CA ILE A 316 18.48 20.13 0.65
C ILE A 316 19.71 20.80 0.02
N PRO A 317 19.90 22.14 0.10
CA PRO A 317 21.10 22.80 -0.42
C PRO A 317 22.40 22.31 0.26
N ALA A 318 22.38 22.04 1.56
CA ALA A 318 23.54 21.53 2.28
C ALA A 318 23.91 20.10 1.80
N LEU A 319 22.95 19.21 1.73
CA LEU A 319 23.15 17.84 1.23
C LEU A 319 23.61 17.81 -0.23
N ALA A 320 23.15 18.75 -1.06
CA ALA A 320 23.57 18.85 -2.45
C ALA A 320 25.07 19.16 -2.62
N LYS A 321 25.72 19.77 -1.62
CA LYS A 321 27.15 20.05 -1.60
C LYS A 321 27.99 18.81 -1.27
N GLY A 322 27.38 17.78 -0.65
CA GLY A 322 28.06 16.53 -0.27
C GLY A 322 29.32 16.81 0.56
N GLY A 323 30.45 16.21 0.20
CA GLY A 323 31.73 16.41 0.89
C GLY A 323 32.35 17.79 0.73
N PHE A 324 31.78 18.69 -0.04
CA PHE A 324 32.24 20.07 -0.26
C PHE A 324 31.48 21.11 0.58
N ILE A 325 30.59 20.68 1.47
CA ILE A 325 29.94 21.57 2.44
C ILE A 325 30.97 22.21 3.35
N GLY A 326 30.86 23.53 3.61
CA GLY A 326 31.74 24.24 4.54
C GLY A 326 31.53 23.79 5.99
N GLU A 327 32.60 23.68 6.78
CA GLU A 327 32.57 23.18 8.16
C GLU A 327 31.59 23.95 9.07
N ALA A 328 31.48 25.27 8.90
CA ALA A 328 30.55 26.09 9.69
C ALA A 328 29.07 25.76 9.33
N GLU A 329 28.76 25.67 8.05
CA GLU A 329 27.44 25.31 7.55
C GLU A 329 27.08 23.88 7.97
N LYS A 330 28.02 22.93 7.87
CA LYS A 330 27.80 21.53 8.27
C LYS A 330 27.44 21.45 9.76
N ARG A 331 28.15 22.18 10.62
CA ARG A 331 27.88 22.22 12.07
C ARG A 331 26.48 22.82 12.36
N ASP A 332 26.11 23.90 11.67
CA ASP A 332 24.80 24.52 11.85
C ASP A 332 23.66 23.57 11.43
N VAL A 333 23.76 22.97 10.24
CA VAL A 333 22.78 21.99 9.74
C VAL A 333 22.69 20.78 10.66
N LEU A 334 23.82 20.24 11.12
CA LEU A 334 23.86 19.11 12.03
C LEU A 334 23.12 19.41 13.34
N LYS A 335 23.39 20.58 13.94
CA LYS A 335 22.71 21.03 15.17
C LYS A 335 21.20 21.16 14.97
N GLN A 336 20.76 21.76 13.86
CA GLN A 336 19.33 21.90 13.57
C GLN A 336 18.66 20.54 13.30
N MET A 337 19.34 19.64 12.59
CA MET A 337 18.81 18.27 12.39
C MET A 337 18.65 17.54 13.72
N ALA A 338 19.63 17.64 14.64
CA ALA A 338 19.52 17.05 15.97
C ALA A 338 18.32 17.62 16.74
N ARG A 339 18.19 18.96 16.74
CA ARG A 339 17.09 19.68 17.38
C ARG A 339 15.71 19.21 16.89
N TYR A 340 15.54 18.98 15.57
CA TYR A 340 14.26 18.59 14.99
C TYR A 340 14.00 17.08 15.03
N SER A 341 15.04 16.24 14.95
CA SER A 341 14.86 14.80 14.90
C SER A 341 14.87 14.08 16.25
N GLY A 342 15.33 14.76 17.31
CA GLY A 342 15.57 14.12 18.61
C GLY A 342 16.77 13.16 18.64
N LEU A 343 17.50 13.02 17.53
CA LEU A 343 18.72 12.22 17.45
C LEU A 343 19.93 13.01 17.98
N SER A 344 20.95 12.28 18.44
CA SER A 344 22.24 12.93 18.84
C SER A 344 22.95 13.50 17.61
N GLU A 345 23.70 14.60 17.82
CA GLU A 345 24.61 15.15 16.81
C GLU A 345 25.61 14.09 16.32
N THR A 346 26.06 13.21 17.21
CA THR A 346 26.98 12.11 16.89
C THR A 346 26.35 11.12 15.92
N SER A 347 25.11 10.68 16.17
CA SER A 347 24.38 9.77 15.27
C SER A 347 24.20 10.37 13.87
N ILE A 348 23.85 11.66 13.79
CA ILE A 348 23.67 12.35 12.52
C ILE A 348 25.00 12.52 11.78
N ALA A 349 26.07 12.91 12.50
CA ALA A 349 27.37 13.07 11.91
C ALA A 349 27.95 11.76 11.36
N GLN A 350 27.79 10.65 12.08
CA GLN A 350 28.20 9.31 11.64
C GLN A 350 27.43 8.83 10.38
N ASN A 351 26.22 9.36 10.14
CA ASN A 351 25.43 9.11 8.94
C ASN A 351 25.66 10.18 7.85
N ASN A 352 26.64 11.06 7.96
CA ASN A 352 26.97 12.12 7.00
C ASN A 352 25.75 13.01 6.64
N LEU A 353 24.90 13.34 7.59
CA LEU A 353 23.63 14.07 7.46
C LEU A 353 22.52 13.30 6.68
N ASP A 354 22.81 12.13 6.11
CA ASP A 354 21.83 11.28 5.40
C ASP A 354 21.36 10.14 6.29
N VAL A 355 20.59 10.46 7.32
CA VAL A 355 20.02 9.47 8.23
C VAL A 355 18.93 8.68 7.51
N SER A 356 19.08 7.35 7.42
CA SER A 356 18.03 6.50 6.88
C SER A 356 16.83 6.36 7.84
N THR A 357 15.63 6.16 7.30
CA THR A 357 14.46 5.88 8.15
C THR A 357 14.64 4.64 9.01
N ALA A 358 15.30 3.59 8.48
CA ALA A 358 15.56 2.38 9.26
C ALA A 358 16.45 2.65 10.48
N PHE A 359 17.52 3.45 10.29
CA PHE A 359 18.36 3.88 11.40
C PHE A 359 17.57 4.72 12.42
N PHE A 360 16.76 5.66 11.97
CA PHE A 360 15.92 6.49 12.84
C PHE A 360 14.96 5.63 13.69
N TRP A 361 14.28 4.64 13.10
CA TRP A 361 13.41 3.73 13.85
C TRP A 361 14.14 2.93 14.91
N LYS A 362 15.42 2.65 14.71
CA LYS A 362 16.27 1.93 15.66
C LYS A 362 16.86 2.83 16.72
N ASP A 363 17.19 4.09 16.39
CA ASP A 363 18.05 4.96 17.20
C ASP A 363 17.26 5.86 18.16
N LEU A 364 16.09 6.38 17.77
CA LEU A 364 15.36 7.39 18.55
C LEU A 364 15.08 6.98 19.99
N LEU A 365 14.72 5.71 20.23
CA LEU A 365 14.42 5.17 21.55
C LEU A 365 15.40 4.08 21.99
N ARG A 366 16.60 4.07 21.41
CA ARG A 366 17.64 3.06 21.69
C ARG A 366 17.96 2.94 23.17
N ASP A 367 18.10 4.07 23.86
CA ASP A 367 18.43 4.11 25.29
C ASP A 367 17.30 3.54 26.18
N GLU A 368 16.07 3.51 25.66
CA GLU A 368 14.92 2.88 26.32
C GLU A 368 14.78 1.38 25.95
N GLY A 369 15.65 0.87 25.10
CA GLY A 369 15.57 -0.51 24.59
C GLY A 369 14.39 -0.77 23.66
N LYS A 370 13.87 0.28 23.00
CA LYS A 370 12.70 0.24 22.12
C LYS A 370 13.06 0.63 20.70
N THR A 371 12.23 0.16 19.75
CA THR A 371 12.28 0.54 18.34
C THR A 371 10.91 1.02 17.87
N LEU A 372 10.87 1.81 16.80
CA LEU A 372 9.65 2.37 16.25
C LEU A 372 9.07 1.48 15.14
N GLY A 373 7.75 1.50 14.98
CA GLY A 373 7.06 0.93 13.85
C GLY A 373 7.37 1.69 12.55
N ARG A 374 7.32 0.98 11.43
CA ARG A 374 7.63 1.50 10.10
C ARG A 374 6.46 2.26 9.48
N LEU A 375 5.26 1.67 9.49
CA LEU A 375 4.04 2.26 8.90
C LEU A 375 3.31 3.17 9.88
N ASP A 376 3.62 3.03 11.16
CA ASP A 376 3.15 3.89 12.24
C ASP A 376 4.19 3.90 13.36
N SER A 377 4.94 4.99 13.46
CA SER A 377 6.03 5.14 14.44
C SER A 377 5.55 5.30 15.88
N ARG A 378 4.25 5.33 16.14
CA ARG A 378 3.69 5.29 17.51
C ARG A 378 3.80 3.89 18.12
N TYR A 379 3.77 2.84 17.28
CA TYR A 379 3.97 1.46 17.73
C TYR A 379 5.44 1.22 18.12
N LEU A 380 5.61 0.45 19.19
CA LEU A 380 6.92 0.15 19.75
C LEU A 380 7.25 -1.34 19.65
N GLY A 381 8.49 -1.62 19.26
CA GLY A 381 9.07 -2.95 19.21
C GLY A 381 10.19 -3.12 20.25
N ILE A 382 10.55 -4.39 20.48
CA ILE A 382 11.67 -4.79 21.33
C ILE A 382 12.57 -5.70 20.51
N ASP A 383 13.81 -5.28 20.31
CA ASP A 383 14.81 -6.02 19.55
C ASP A 383 15.70 -6.89 20.45
N ALA A 384 16.31 -7.91 19.87
CA ALA A 384 17.27 -8.75 20.58
C ALA A 384 18.52 -8.00 21.03
N LYS A 385 18.89 -6.93 20.31
CA LYS A 385 20.08 -6.10 20.60
C LYS A 385 19.74 -4.61 20.40
N GLN A 386 20.25 -3.77 21.27
CA GLN A 386 20.15 -2.31 21.11
C GLN A 386 21.01 -1.80 19.93
N SER A 387 22.14 -2.45 19.64
CA SER A 387 23.01 -2.12 18.52
C SER A 387 22.35 -2.48 17.17
N GLY A 388 22.89 -1.92 16.07
CA GLY A 388 22.42 -2.14 14.72
C GLY A 388 21.72 -0.93 14.12
N ASP A 389 21.40 -1.03 12.83
CA ASP A 389 20.91 0.09 12.01
C ASP A 389 19.45 -0.03 11.61
N ARG A 390 18.74 -1.05 12.11
CA ARG A 390 17.32 -1.28 11.81
C ARG A 390 16.67 -2.16 12.87
N PRO A 391 15.34 -2.05 13.05
CA PRO A 391 14.57 -2.97 13.87
C PRO A 391 14.60 -4.41 13.35
N ASP A 392 14.47 -5.38 14.28
CA ASP A 392 14.39 -6.81 13.95
C ASP A 392 13.06 -7.17 13.26
N TYR A 393 11.99 -6.43 13.53
CA TYR A 393 10.65 -6.62 12.97
C TYR A 393 9.85 -5.31 12.98
N TRP A 394 8.71 -5.31 12.29
CA TRP A 394 7.78 -4.16 12.25
C TRP A 394 6.66 -4.36 13.26
N ALA A 395 6.69 -3.59 14.34
CA ALA A 395 5.81 -3.76 15.49
C ALA A 395 4.33 -3.57 15.11
N GLU A 396 4.02 -2.52 14.34
CA GLU A 396 2.67 -2.23 13.87
C GLU A 396 2.15 -3.33 12.94
N LEU A 397 2.95 -3.78 11.98
CA LEU A 397 2.53 -4.79 11.00
C LEU A 397 2.24 -6.13 11.68
N THR A 398 3.05 -6.49 12.70
CA THR A 398 2.80 -7.68 13.51
C THR A 398 1.45 -7.57 14.23
N SER A 399 1.17 -6.45 14.88
CA SER A 399 -0.11 -6.18 15.55
C SER A 399 -1.28 -6.23 14.56
N TRP A 400 -1.15 -5.54 13.43
CA TRP A 400 -2.21 -5.45 12.41
C TRP A 400 -2.53 -6.79 11.75
N LEU A 401 -1.52 -7.59 11.39
CA LEU A 401 -1.78 -8.91 10.79
C LEU A 401 -2.56 -9.84 11.73
N HIS A 402 -2.29 -9.77 13.03
CA HIS A 402 -2.98 -10.59 14.03
C HIS A 402 -4.38 -10.08 14.38
N SER A 403 -4.67 -8.81 14.14
CA SER A 403 -5.99 -8.22 14.40
C SER A 403 -6.89 -8.19 13.17
N PHE A 404 -6.38 -7.76 12.02
CA PHE A 404 -7.15 -7.68 10.77
C PHE A 404 -7.50 -9.05 10.17
N THR A 405 -6.61 -10.03 10.29
CA THR A 405 -6.87 -11.37 9.72
C THR A 405 -8.11 -12.04 10.34
N PRO A 406 -8.25 -12.17 11.66
CA PRO A 406 -9.48 -12.72 12.24
C PRO A 406 -10.69 -11.81 11.97
N ALA A 407 -10.54 -10.50 12.06
CA ALA A 407 -11.63 -9.56 11.85
C ALA A 407 -12.24 -9.67 10.44
N ILE A 408 -11.41 -9.65 9.39
CA ILE A 408 -11.92 -9.73 8.01
C ILE A 408 -12.52 -11.10 7.69
N ASN A 409 -11.91 -12.20 8.16
CA ASN A 409 -12.45 -13.54 7.93
C ASN A 409 -13.79 -13.73 8.62
N TYR A 410 -13.94 -13.26 9.86
CA TYR A 410 -15.21 -13.27 10.57
C TYR A 410 -16.25 -12.42 9.84
N TYR A 411 -15.91 -11.18 9.51
CA TYR A 411 -16.81 -10.22 8.88
C TYR A 411 -17.36 -10.72 7.54
N LEU A 412 -16.49 -11.18 6.65
CA LEU A 412 -16.90 -11.70 5.34
C LEU A 412 -17.77 -12.95 5.48
N ARG A 413 -17.45 -13.85 6.43
CA ARG A 413 -18.14 -15.12 6.58
C ARG A 413 -19.47 -14.98 7.32
N GLU A 414 -19.49 -14.27 8.44
CA GLU A 414 -20.63 -14.25 9.36
C GLU A 414 -21.57 -13.06 9.12
N GLU A 415 -21.03 -11.86 8.86
CA GLU A 415 -21.89 -10.69 8.60
C GLU A 415 -22.26 -10.56 7.12
N LEU A 416 -21.33 -10.82 6.19
CA LEU A 416 -21.56 -10.70 4.74
C LEU A 416 -21.95 -12.03 4.07
N ASN A 417 -22.04 -13.12 4.85
CA ASN A 417 -22.45 -14.46 4.41
C ASN A 417 -21.69 -15.02 3.19
N TYR A 418 -20.43 -14.58 2.98
CA TYR A 418 -19.57 -15.10 1.93
C TYR A 418 -18.76 -16.29 2.45
N LYS A 419 -19.28 -17.51 2.21
CA LYS A 419 -18.70 -18.77 2.73
C LYS A 419 -17.81 -19.43 1.66
N THR A 420 -16.54 -19.57 1.98
CA THR A 420 -15.53 -20.24 1.14
C THR A 420 -14.47 -20.89 2.02
N ASP A 421 -13.84 -21.95 1.50
CA ASP A 421 -12.68 -22.59 2.12
C ASP A 421 -11.34 -22.10 1.53
N ILE A 422 -11.40 -21.19 0.57
CA ILE A 422 -10.22 -20.54 0.00
C ILE A 422 -9.60 -19.64 1.07
N LYS A 423 -8.27 -19.68 1.19
CA LYS A 423 -7.56 -18.82 2.12
C LYS A 423 -7.63 -17.36 1.66
N TYR A 424 -8.01 -16.46 2.57
CA TYR A 424 -7.87 -15.02 2.35
C TYR A 424 -6.39 -14.62 2.40
N ASN A 425 -5.84 -14.15 1.28
CA ASN A 425 -4.46 -13.71 1.19
C ASN A 425 -4.39 -12.23 1.62
N MET A 426 -3.98 -11.97 2.85
CA MET A 426 -3.67 -10.60 3.31
C MET A 426 -2.61 -9.96 2.42
N PHE A 427 -1.58 -10.77 2.08
CA PHE A 427 -0.59 -10.48 1.05
C PHE A 427 -0.53 -11.66 0.09
N GLY A 428 -0.69 -11.39 -1.20
CA GLY A 428 -0.61 -12.36 -2.29
C GLY A 428 0.79 -12.44 -2.89
N ASN A 429 1.10 -13.58 -3.51
CA ASN A 429 2.31 -13.72 -4.30
C ASN A 429 2.09 -13.09 -5.68
N VAL A 430 2.73 -11.93 -5.90
CA VAL A 430 2.64 -11.12 -7.13
C VAL A 430 4.04 -10.81 -7.70
N HIS A 431 5.04 -11.53 -7.23
CA HIS A 431 6.43 -11.32 -7.66
C HIS A 431 6.89 -12.37 -8.68
N PRO A 432 7.80 -12.00 -9.61
CA PRO A 432 8.41 -10.68 -9.76
C PRO A 432 7.42 -9.62 -10.26
N TRP A 433 7.52 -8.39 -9.74
CA TRP A 433 6.68 -7.26 -10.14
C TRP A 433 7.43 -6.37 -11.11
N ASP A 434 6.88 -6.14 -12.30
CA ASP A 434 7.47 -5.24 -13.29
C ASP A 434 7.17 -3.77 -12.92
N ARG A 435 8.24 -3.01 -12.66
CA ARG A 435 8.20 -1.58 -12.36
C ARG A 435 8.71 -0.71 -13.51
N SER A 436 9.05 -1.33 -14.63
CA SER A 436 9.50 -0.59 -15.80
C SER A 436 8.39 0.34 -16.31
N ASN A 437 8.81 1.48 -16.88
CA ASN A 437 7.89 2.47 -17.46
C ASN A 437 6.78 2.96 -16.51
N ASN A 438 7.09 3.14 -15.22
CA ASN A 438 6.16 3.78 -14.29
C ASN A 438 6.05 5.28 -14.60
N GLN A 439 5.01 5.66 -15.31
CA GLN A 439 4.66 7.05 -15.66
C GLN A 439 3.32 7.46 -15.04
N THR A 440 2.92 6.83 -13.95
CA THR A 440 1.56 6.99 -13.41
C THR A 440 1.28 8.40 -12.89
N GLY A 441 2.28 9.13 -12.42
CA GLY A 441 2.15 10.57 -12.09
C GLY A 441 1.86 11.42 -13.34
N GLU A 442 2.60 11.20 -14.42
CA GLU A 442 2.34 11.89 -15.70
C GLU A 442 0.97 11.50 -16.27
N ASN A 443 0.58 10.22 -16.14
CA ASN A 443 -0.76 9.77 -16.52
C ASN A 443 -1.85 10.52 -15.74
N LEU A 444 -1.68 10.70 -14.44
CA LEU A 444 -2.62 11.46 -13.60
C LEU A 444 -2.66 12.94 -14.01
N ARG A 445 -1.50 13.54 -14.24
CA ARG A 445 -1.41 14.92 -14.73
C ARG A 445 -2.13 15.10 -16.07
N LEU A 446 -1.92 14.19 -17.02
CA LEU A 446 -2.57 14.19 -18.33
C LEU A 446 -4.09 14.01 -18.21
N ALA A 447 -4.54 13.09 -17.34
CA ALA A 447 -5.96 12.91 -17.08
C ALA A 447 -6.61 14.19 -16.52
N MET A 448 -5.95 14.88 -15.60
CA MET A 448 -6.39 16.18 -15.09
C MET A 448 -6.39 17.28 -16.17
N ALA A 449 -5.39 17.30 -17.05
CA ALA A 449 -5.31 18.30 -18.13
C ALA A 449 -6.44 18.13 -19.13
N GLN A 450 -6.81 16.90 -19.46
CA GLN A 450 -7.87 16.58 -20.42
C GLN A 450 -9.27 16.67 -19.80
N ASN A 451 -9.40 16.42 -18.48
CA ASN A 451 -10.67 16.39 -17.77
C ASN A 451 -10.74 17.55 -16.76
N PRO A 452 -11.50 18.63 -17.04
CA PRO A 452 -11.58 19.80 -16.15
C PRO A 452 -12.32 19.50 -14.83
N TYR A 453 -13.02 18.39 -14.72
CA TYR A 453 -13.78 17.99 -13.53
C TYR A 453 -12.97 17.17 -12.54
N LEU A 454 -11.79 16.65 -12.95
CA LEU A 454 -10.96 15.79 -12.14
C LEU A 454 -10.18 16.59 -11.10
N ASN A 455 -10.44 16.31 -9.83
CA ASN A 455 -9.69 16.82 -8.69
C ASN A 455 -8.86 15.73 -8.03
N VAL A 456 -7.73 16.09 -7.45
CA VAL A 456 -6.84 15.16 -6.74
C VAL A 456 -6.66 15.62 -5.30
N MET A 457 -6.87 14.69 -4.38
CA MET A 457 -6.59 14.90 -2.96
C MET A 457 -5.50 13.93 -2.50
N ILE A 458 -4.47 14.46 -1.86
CA ILE A 458 -3.42 13.67 -1.24
C ILE A 458 -3.61 13.68 0.28
N GLN A 459 -3.59 12.49 0.88
CA GLN A 459 -3.72 12.28 2.31
C GLN A 459 -2.51 11.52 2.82
N ALA A 460 -1.97 11.90 3.97
CA ALA A 460 -0.84 11.21 4.58
C ALA A 460 -0.85 11.30 6.11
N GLY A 461 -0.45 10.23 6.79
CA GLY A 461 -0.23 10.22 8.23
C GLY A 461 1.11 10.82 8.60
N TYR A 462 1.16 11.65 9.64
CA TYR A 462 2.41 12.26 10.10
C TYR A 462 3.40 11.24 10.68
N TYR A 463 2.92 10.09 11.14
CA TYR A 463 3.72 9.04 11.78
C TYR A 463 4.07 7.88 10.86
N ASP A 464 3.71 7.96 9.57
CA ASP A 464 4.09 6.97 8.55
C ASP A 464 5.51 7.22 8.05
N GLY A 465 6.42 6.33 8.40
CA GLY A 465 7.83 6.42 7.98
C GLY A 465 8.16 5.65 6.70
N ALA A 466 7.22 4.86 6.18
CA ALA A 466 7.39 4.13 4.93
C ALA A 466 7.05 4.98 3.70
N THR A 467 5.98 5.76 3.82
CA THR A 467 5.48 6.72 2.82
C THR A 467 5.23 8.06 3.51
N ASN A 468 6.33 8.70 3.93
CA ASN A 468 6.26 9.87 4.79
C ASN A 468 5.46 11.02 4.15
N TYR A 469 4.79 11.78 5.01
CA TYR A 469 3.86 12.82 4.59
C TYR A 469 4.52 13.94 3.77
N PHE A 470 5.80 14.23 4.00
CA PHE A 470 6.48 15.30 3.29
C PHE A 470 6.90 14.87 1.87
N ASP A 471 7.25 13.60 1.68
CA ASP A 471 7.37 13.03 0.33
C ASP A 471 6.04 13.09 -0.44
N ALA A 472 4.92 12.85 0.24
CA ALA A 472 3.58 12.98 -0.35
C ALA A 472 3.27 14.43 -0.77
N LYS A 473 3.61 15.40 0.07
CA LYS A 473 3.47 16.83 -0.19
C LYS A 473 4.39 17.28 -1.33
N TYR A 474 5.62 16.82 -1.35
CA TYR A 474 6.57 17.06 -2.44
C TYR A 474 6.06 16.48 -3.77
N THR A 475 5.53 15.26 -3.75
CA THR A 475 4.90 14.64 -4.92
C THR A 475 3.78 15.50 -5.48
N MET A 476 2.93 16.08 -4.63
CA MET A 476 1.88 17.01 -5.06
C MET A 476 2.45 18.24 -5.77
N TRP A 477 3.53 18.83 -5.22
CA TRP A 477 4.15 20.01 -5.83
C TRP A 477 4.79 19.73 -7.20
N GLN A 478 5.29 18.50 -7.38
CA GLN A 478 5.97 18.09 -8.62
C GLN A 478 5.00 17.48 -9.66
N LEU A 479 3.75 17.19 -9.29
CA LEU A 479 2.78 16.61 -10.19
C LEU A 479 2.45 17.54 -11.37
N ASP A 480 2.40 18.85 -11.14
CA ASP A 480 2.21 19.86 -12.17
C ASP A 480 3.19 21.03 -11.96
N GLN A 481 4.36 20.94 -12.59
CA GLN A 481 5.39 21.98 -12.50
C GLN A 481 4.98 23.31 -13.15
N SER A 482 3.98 23.29 -14.05
CA SER A 482 3.44 24.51 -14.66
C SER A 482 2.56 25.32 -13.72
N GLY A 483 2.03 24.69 -12.66
CA GLY A 483 1.10 25.28 -11.69
C GLY A 483 -0.31 25.52 -12.22
N ASN A 484 -0.62 25.08 -13.46
CA ASN A 484 -1.95 25.27 -14.06
C ASN A 484 -3.05 24.41 -13.39
N LEU A 485 -2.66 23.32 -12.74
CA LEU A 485 -3.58 22.40 -12.10
C LEU A 485 -3.66 22.55 -10.57
N LYS A 486 -2.87 23.48 -9.99
CA LYS A 486 -2.71 23.62 -8.51
C LYS A 486 -4.02 23.79 -7.75
N ASP A 487 -5.00 24.50 -8.33
CA ASP A 487 -6.29 24.77 -7.68
C ASP A 487 -7.19 23.52 -7.58
N ARG A 488 -6.81 22.44 -8.30
CA ARG A 488 -7.46 21.11 -8.26
C ARG A 488 -6.65 20.06 -7.50
N LEU A 489 -5.55 20.47 -6.86
CA LEU A 489 -4.71 19.66 -5.98
C LEU A 489 -4.92 20.08 -4.55
N SER A 490 -5.10 19.13 -3.66
CA SER A 490 -5.23 19.39 -2.22
C SER A 490 -4.43 18.37 -1.41
N PHE A 491 -3.94 18.81 -0.25
CA PHE A 491 -3.20 17.97 0.70
C PHE A 491 -3.85 18.03 2.08
N LYS A 492 -3.92 16.87 2.75
CA LYS A 492 -4.35 16.78 4.14
C LYS A 492 -3.46 15.83 4.92
N GLY A 493 -2.80 16.33 5.96
CA GLY A 493 -2.06 15.53 6.93
C GLY A 493 -2.94 15.11 8.12
N TYR A 494 -2.64 13.95 8.70
CA TYR A 494 -3.38 13.38 9.84
C TYR A 494 -2.41 12.91 10.93
N ARG A 495 -2.85 12.96 12.18
CA ARG A 495 -2.11 12.46 13.36
C ARG A 495 -2.25 10.95 13.58
N SER A 496 -3.07 10.31 12.80
CA SER A 496 -3.32 8.86 12.92
C SER A 496 -3.45 8.23 11.54
#